data_f71640fdd32cc0a3e520a29fcb6a2b7f
#
_entry.id   f71640fdd32cc0a3e520a29fcb6a2b7f
#
_cell.length_a   1.000
_cell.length_b   1.000
_cell.length_c   1.000
_cell.angle_alpha   90.00
_cell.angle_beta   90.00
_cell.angle_gamma   90.00
#
_symmetry.space_group_name_H-M   'P 1'
#
loop_
_entity.id
_entity.type
_entity.pdbx_description
1 polymer ?
#
loop_
_entity_poly.entity_id
_entity_poly.type
_entity_poly.pdbx_seq_one_letter_code
_entity_poly.pdbx_strand_id
1 'polypeptide(L)'
;MTTASCFAAHASDSPLVPHQVTRRVPGTNDVHIDIEFCGVCHTDIHYAHNDWGRTVYPIVPGHEIVGTVRALGSSVKDLHIGQRVAVGCFVDSCHHCSSCDNDMEQYCLSGFTPTYNGSSADEGCVTYGGYSKNIVVDRHFVLKVPENLDPAGAAPLLCAGITTYSPLKHWGVKAGMTVGVIGLGGLGHMGIKFARAMGARTVMITNSAHKAADAKRLGADDVLLFTDQAAVAKQAGQFDFLLNTIPSPHDVTSYMNLLKIDGTMCIVGSIGPTSELNSRPLIFGRRSIAGSLVGGIKETQEMLDFCGQHQIVSDIEIIKMQDINHAYERMQASDVKYRFVIDIGQSLS
;
A
#
# COMPACT_ATOMS: atom_id res chain seq x y z
N MET A 1 -10.69 11.71 26.62
CA MET A 1 -9.77 12.09 25.53
C MET A 1 -8.34 11.88 26.03
N THR A 2 -7.47 11.30 25.24
CA THR A 2 -6.05 11.10 25.58
C THR A 2 -5.18 11.83 24.57
N THR A 3 -4.11 12.49 25.07
CA THR A 3 -3.16 13.17 24.19
C THR A 3 -2.13 12.14 23.69
N ALA A 4 -1.78 12.20 22.40
CA ALA A 4 -0.76 11.37 21.77
C ALA A 4 0.33 12.22 21.15
N SER A 5 1.59 11.92 21.49
CA SER A 5 2.76 12.50 20.81
C SER A 5 2.79 12.02 19.35
N CYS A 6 3.10 12.92 18.43
CA CYS A 6 3.14 12.65 16.98
C CYS A 6 4.09 13.60 16.27
N PHE A 7 4.23 13.42 14.95
CA PHE A 7 4.84 14.40 14.06
C PHE A 7 3.82 14.88 13.04
N ALA A 8 3.76 16.19 12.83
CA ALA A 8 2.80 16.83 11.93
C ALA A 8 3.47 17.85 11.01
N ALA A 9 2.95 17.99 9.79
CA ALA A 9 3.19 19.14 8.94
C ALA A 9 2.09 20.20 9.18
N HIS A 10 2.47 21.46 9.24
CA HIS A 10 1.56 22.58 9.52
C HIS A 10 1.19 23.38 8.28
N ALA A 11 1.91 23.18 7.17
CA ALA A 11 1.68 23.78 5.86
C ALA A 11 2.33 22.88 4.79
N SER A 12 2.01 23.13 3.52
CA SER A 12 2.52 22.33 2.38
C SER A 12 4.04 22.40 2.16
N ASP A 13 4.67 23.44 2.67
CA ASP A 13 6.12 23.70 2.58
C ASP A 13 6.85 23.50 3.92
N SER A 14 6.13 23.05 4.97
CA SER A 14 6.73 22.84 6.29
C SER A 14 7.21 21.40 6.48
N PRO A 15 8.33 21.18 7.18
CA PRO A 15 8.73 19.83 7.57
C PRO A 15 7.76 19.24 8.58
N LEU A 16 7.80 17.92 8.71
CA LEU A 16 7.17 17.20 9.83
C LEU A 16 7.93 17.51 11.12
N VAL A 17 7.22 18.02 12.13
CA VAL A 17 7.79 18.43 13.43
C VAL A 17 7.02 17.79 14.58
N PRO A 18 7.62 17.67 15.79
CA PRO A 18 6.92 17.19 16.97
C PRO A 18 5.63 17.95 17.22
N HIS A 19 4.55 17.21 17.45
CA HIS A 19 3.21 17.73 17.69
C HIS A 19 2.45 16.84 18.66
N GLN A 20 1.28 17.26 19.09
CA GLN A 20 0.38 16.48 19.92
C GLN A 20 -1.03 16.52 19.34
N VAL A 21 -1.65 15.37 19.24
CA VAL A 21 -3.06 15.25 18.86
C VAL A 21 -3.90 14.69 20.00
N THR A 22 -5.17 15.03 20.00
CA THR A 22 -6.14 14.46 20.92
C THR A 22 -6.82 13.28 20.26
N ARG A 23 -6.79 12.11 20.90
CA ARG A 23 -7.54 10.92 20.49
C ARG A 23 -8.86 10.86 21.24
N ARG A 24 -9.91 10.40 20.57
CA ARG A 24 -11.20 10.14 21.19
C ARG A 24 -11.10 9.06 22.28
N VAL A 25 -12.03 9.05 23.19
CA VAL A 25 -12.19 7.93 24.13
C VAL A 25 -12.71 6.73 23.32
N PRO A 26 -12.13 5.52 23.49
CA PRO A 26 -12.65 4.35 22.83
C PRO A 26 -14.13 4.13 23.12
N GLY A 27 -14.94 4.03 22.07
CA GLY A 27 -16.34 3.61 22.15
C GLY A 27 -16.48 2.09 22.35
N THR A 28 -17.71 1.60 22.33
CA THR A 28 -18.00 0.17 22.60
C THR A 28 -17.41 -0.78 21.57
N ASN A 29 -17.24 -0.34 20.33
CA ASN A 29 -16.70 -1.15 19.23
C ASN A 29 -15.23 -0.85 18.92
N ASP A 30 -14.59 0.05 19.66
CA ASP A 30 -13.27 0.53 19.34
C ASP A 30 -12.14 -0.33 19.90
N VAL A 31 -11.01 -0.24 19.23
CA VAL A 31 -9.73 -0.78 19.65
C VAL A 31 -8.75 0.39 19.81
N HIS A 32 -8.17 0.53 21.00
CA HIS A 32 -7.05 1.45 21.26
C HIS A 32 -5.76 0.69 21.05
N ILE A 33 -4.93 1.18 20.14
CA ILE A 33 -3.70 0.53 19.68
C ILE A 33 -2.51 1.42 20.03
N ASP A 34 -1.52 0.88 20.75
CA ASP A 34 -0.20 1.47 20.85
C ASP A 34 0.58 1.09 19.59
N ILE A 35 1.08 2.09 18.87
CA ILE A 35 1.77 1.88 17.57
C ILE A 35 3.23 1.52 17.85
N GLU A 36 3.67 0.41 17.26
CA GLU A 36 5.05 -0.05 17.29
C GLU A 36 5.80 0.42 16.04
N PHE A 37 5.21 0.18 14.87
CA PHE A 37 5.80 0.49 13.57
C PHE A 37 4.81 1.18 12.64
N CYS A 38 5.32 2.10 11.82
CA CYS A 38 4.55 2.70 10.74
C CYS A 38 5.39 2.78 9.47
N GLY A 39 4.91 2.19 8.38
CA GLY A 39 5.54 2.31 7.08
C GLY A 39 5.41 3.73 6.50
N VAL A 40 6.33 4.07 5.59
CA VAL A 40 6.36 5.35 4.89
C VAL A 40 6.00 5.15 3.43
N CYS A 41 5.00 5.88 2.94
CA CYS A 41 4.48 5.80 1.58
C CYS A 41 4.65 7.13 0.83
N HIS A 42 4.74 7.10 -0.50
CA HIS A 42 4.68 8.31 -1.33
C HIS A 42 3.39 9.10 -1.12
N THR A 43 2.28 8.42 -0.80
CA THR A 43 1.01 9.04 -0.43
C THR A 43 1.16 9.99 0.76
N ASP A 44 2.00 9.65 1.74
CA ASP A 44 2.28 10.50 2.90
C ASP A 44 2.98 11.80 2.50
N ILE A 45 3.93 11.71 1.55
CA ILE A 45 4.64 12.88 0.98
C ILE A 45 3.66 13.77 0.21
N HIS A 46 2.85 13.18 -0.69
CA HIS A 46 1.86 13.91 -1.50
C HIS A 46 0.85 14.66 -0.63
N TYR A 47 0.36 14.04 0.44
CA TYR A 47 -0.52 14.73 1.38
C TYR A 47 0.22 15.79 2.20
N ALA A 48 1.43 15.52 2.70
CA ALA A 48 2.19 16.51 3.46
C ALA A 48 2.45 17.77 2.63
N HIS A 49 2.75 17.61 1.33
CA HIS A 49 3.00 18.72 0.39
C HIS A 49 1.73 19.29 -0.27
N ASN A 50 0.55 18.70 0.02
CA ASN A 50 -0.74 19.11 -0.59
C ASN A 50 -0.76 19.03 -2.13
N ASP A 51 -0.06 18.07 -2.72
CA ASP A 51 0.02 17.90 -4.17
C ASP A 51 -1.35 17.68 -4.83
N TRP A 52 -2.33 17.21 -4.08
CA TRP A 52 -3.71 16.99 -4.53
C TRP A 52 -4.69 18.11 -4.17
N GLY A 53 -4.22 19.19 -3.51
CA GLY A 53 -5.03 20.37 -3.19
C GLY A 53 -6.15 20.14 -2.16
N ARG A 54 -6.03 19.09 -1.32
CA ARG A 54 -7.10 18.69 -0.37
C ARG A 54 -6.60 18.38 1.05
N THR A 55 -5.38 18.77 1.38
CA THR A 55 -4.81 18.54 2.71
C THR A 55 -5.35 19.53 3.72
N VAL A 56 -5.78 19.01 4.87
CA VAL A 56 -6.17 19.81 6.05
C VAL A 56 -5.00 19.79 7.04
N TYR A 57 -4.51 20.96 7.39
CA TYR A 57 -3.39 21.11 8.34
C TYR A 57 -3.88 21.48 9.76
N PRO A 58 -3.17 21.06 10.84
CA PRO A 58 -1.98 20.19 10.81
C PRO A 58 -2.33 18.76 10.37
N ILE A 59 -1.46 18.15 9.56
CA ILE A 59 -1.62 16.77 9.11
C ILE A 59 -0.63 15.85 9.82
N VAL A 60 -1.11 14.70 10.31
CA VAL A 60 -0.29 13.59 10.83
C VAL A 60 -0.44 12.41 9.87
N PRO A 61 0.57 12.14 9.02
CA PRO A 61 0.51 11.03 8.05
C PRO A 61 0.63 9.65 8.68
N GLY A 62 0.71 8.61 7.83
CA GLY A 62 0.94 7.22 8.19
C GLY A 62 -0.33 6.36 8.15
N HIS A 63 -0.36 5.41 7.21
CA HIS A 63 -1.49 4.49 6.97
C HIS A 63 -1.03 3.03 6.81
N GLU A 64 0.14 2.72 7.32
CA GLU A 64 0.76 1.40 7.30
C GLU A 64 1.15 1.03 8.73
N ILE A 65 0.18 0.80 9.60
CA ILE A 65 0.34 0.75 11.04
C ILE A 65 0.38 -0.70 11.53
N VAL A 66 1.39 -1.04 12.33
CA VAL A 66 1.44 -2.24 13.16
C VAL A 66 1.64 -1.83 14.60
N GLY A 67 0.88 -2.43 15.51
CA GLY A 67 0.97 -2.12 16.93
C GLY A 67 0.31 -3.19 17.79
N THR A 68 0.17 -2.90 19.07
CA THR A 68 -0.43 -3.80 20.05
C THR A 68 -1.69 -3.21 20.66
N VAL A 69 -2.68 -4.07 20.89
CA VAL A 69 -3.93 -3.70 21.54
C VAL A 69 -3.65 -3.27 22.99
N ARG A 70 -3.97 -2.01 23.29
CA ARG A 70 -3.86 -1.41 24.62
C ARG A 70 -5.17 -1.51 25.43
N ALA A 71 -6.29 -1.27 24.75
CA ALA A 71 -7.61 -1.34 25.36
C ALA A 71 -8.67 -1.70 24.31
N LEU A 72 -9.76 -2.30 24.77
CA LEU A 72 -10.87 -2.77 23.93
C LEU A 72 -12.19 -2.18 24.42
N GLY A 73 -13.02 -1.78 23.47
CA GLY A 73 -14.41 -1.47 23.73
C GLY A 73 -15.20 -2.71 24.20
N SER A 74 -16.26 -2.50 24.93
CA SER A 74 -17.01 -3.57 25.61
C SER A 74 -17.64 -4.59 24.66
N SER A 75 -17.86 -4.24 23.38
CA SER A 75 -18.40 -5.13 22.34
C SER A 75 -17.33 -5.93 21.58
N VAL A 76 -16.06 -5.58 21.70
CA VAL A 76 -14.96 -6.30 21.03
C VAL A 76 -14.64 -7.58 21.79
N LYS A 77 -14.86 -8.75 21.16
CA LYS A 77 -14.72 -10.06 21.82
C LYS A 77 -13.68 -10.98 21.17
N ASP A 78 -13.20 -10.65 19.99
CA ASP A 78 -12.33 -11.49 19.18
C ASP A 78 -10.87 -11.02 19.14
N LEU A 79 -10.54 -10.02 19.96
CA LEU A 79 -9.19 -9.52 20.23
C LEU A 79 -8.92 -9.53 21.75
N HIS A 80 -7.63 -9.49 22.11
CA HIS A 80 -7.21 -9.37 23.52
C HIS A 80 -6.10 -8.32 23.68
N ILE A 81 -5.98 -7.78 24.88
CA ILE A 81 -4.93 -6.80 25.23
C ILE A 81 -3.55 -7.45 25.03
N GLY A 82 -2.63 -6.70 24.40
CA GLY A 82 -1.30 -7.19 24.04
C GLY A 82 -1.25 -7.95 22.70
N GLN A 83 -2.39 -8.19 22.03
CA GLN A 83 -2.41 -8.81 20.71
C GLN A 83 -1.83 -7.86 19.67
N ARG A 84 -0.99 -8.39 18.77
CA ARG A 84 -0.49 -7.64 17.62
C ARG A 84 -1.57 -7.48 16.57
N VAL A 85 -1.78 -6.24 16.14
CA VAL A 85 -2.80 -5.84 15.17
C VAL A 85 -2.23 -4.82 14.19
N ALA A 86 -3.00 -4.57 13.12
CA ALA A 86 -2.62 -3.61 12.09
C ALA A 86 -3.82 -2.76 11.65
N VAL A 87 -3.51 -1.56 11.12
CA VAL A 87 -4.47 -0.65 10.49
C VAL A 87 -3.89 -0.18 9.16
N GLY A 88 -4.70 -0.28 8.10
CA GLY A 88 -4.31 0.07 6.74
C GLY A 88 -4.69 1.48 6.31
N CYS A 89 -5.09 1.61 5.05
CA CYS A 89 -5.29 2.89 4.37
C CYS A 89 -6.55 3.65 4.79
N PHE A 90 -7.51 3.00 5.45
CA PHE A 90 -8.78 3.62 5.86
C PHE A 90 -9.28 3.01 7.17
N VAL A 91 -10.08 3.79 7.89
CA VAL A 91 -10.53 3.51 9.26
C VAL A 91 -12.05 3.56 9.42
N ASP A 92 -12.79 3.90 8.34
CA ASP A 92 -14.23 3.91 8.33
C ASP A 92 -14.80 3.85 6.90
N SER A 93 -16.07 3.46 6.79
CA SER A 93 -16.89 3.47 5.57
C SER A 93 -18.37 3.60 5.95
N CYS A 94 -19.29 3.59 4.98
CA CYS A 94 -20.72 3.69 5.34
C CYS A 94 -21.34 2.38 5.89
N HIS A 95 -20.67 1.25 5.81
CA HIS A 95 -21.06 -0.09 6.29
C HIS A 95 -22.33 -0.72 5.67
N HIS A 96 -23.06 -0.02 4.78
CA HIS A 96 -24.37 -0.49 4.30
C HIS A 96 -24.61 -0.31 2.79
N CYS A 97 -23.64 0.15 2.02
CA CYS A 97 -23.77 0.19 0.57
C CYS A 97 -23.34 -1.15 -0.07
N SER A 98 -23.70 -1.34 -1.33
CA SER A 98 -23.40 -2.59 -2.03
C SER A 98 -21.90 -2.93 -2.07
N SER A 99 -21.01 -1.94 -2.06
CA SER A 99 -19.57 -2.18 -1.97
C SER A 99 -19.17 -2.69 -0.59
N CYS A 100 -19.63 -2.04 0.49
CA CYS A 100 -19.36 -2.47 1.87
C CYS A 100 -19.95 -3.85 2.16
N ASP A 101 -21.17 -4.12 1.70
CA ASP A 101 -21.84 -5.44 1.85
C ASP A 101 -21.09 -6.57 1.13
N ASN A 102 -20.21 -6.24 0.18
CA ASN A 102 -19.37 -7.18 -0.56
C ASN A 102 -17.89 -7.14 -0.15
N ASP A 103 -17.56 -6.65 1.04
CA ASP A 103 -16.20 -6.56 1.57
C ASP A 103 -15.26 -5.70 0.68
N MET A 104 -15.80 -4.67 0.01
CA MET A 104 -15.08 -3.74 -0.87
C MET A 104 -15.18 -2.30 -0.34
N GLU A 105 -14.84 -2.09 0.93
CA GLU A 105 -14.96 -0.80 1.61
C GLU A 105 -14.14 0.30 0.92
N GLN A 106 -13.02 -0.05 0.25
CA GLN A 106 -12.21 0.88 -0.55
C GLN A 106 -13.00 1.52 -1.71
N TYR A 107 -14.11 0.90 -2.11
CA TYR A 107 -15.04 1.42 -3.12
C TYR A 107 -16.39 1.82 -2.53
N CYS A 108 -16.43 2.18 -1.25
CA CYS A 108 -17.64 2.64 -0.58
C CYS A 108 -18.32 3.77 -1.37
N LEU A 109 -19.61 3.62 -1.68
CA LEU A 109 -20.36 4.58 -2.49
C LEU A 109 -20.53 5.95 -1.83
N SER A 110 -20.40 6.02 -0.50
CA SER A 110 -20.38 7.28 0.25
C SER A 110 -18.98 7.81 0.50
N GLY A 111 -17.94 7.12 -0.03
CA GLY A 111 -16.53 7.33 0.29
C GLY A 111 -16.12 6.60 1.56
N PHE A 112 -14.87 6.16 1.61
CA PHE A 112 -14.25 5.65 2.83
C PHE A 112 -13.55 6.79 3.60
N THR A 113 -13.37 6.63 4.90
CA THR A 113 -12.59 7.57 5.71
C THR A 113 -11.13 7.13 5.74
N PRO A 114 -10.20 7.88 5.12
CA PRO A 114 -8.78 7.58 5.18
C PRO A 114 -8.25 7.59 6.62
N THR A 115 -7.18 6.84 6.87
CA THR A 115 -6.53 6.73 8.18
C THR A 115 -5.99 8.07 8.70
N TYR A 116 -5.71 8.99 7.79
CA TYR A 116 -5.41 10.40 8.09
C TYR A 116 -6.01 11.32 7.02
N ASN A 117 -6.18 12.59 7.37
CA ASN A 117 -6.80 13.61 6.51
C ASN A 117 -8.23 13.25 6.05
N GLY A 118 -8.89 12.31 6.71
CA GLY A 118 -10.29 12.00 6.52
C GLY A 118 -11.17 12.82 7.48
N SER A 119 -12.46 12.97 7.17
CA SER A 119 -13.45 13.50 8.11
C SER A 119 -14.21 12.33 8.73
N SER A 120 -14.14 12.19 10.05
CA SER A 120 -15.03 11.27 10.76
C SER A 120 -16.45 11.83 10.78
N ALA A 121 -17.41 11.02 10.33
CA ALA A 121 -18.82 11.44 10.30
C ALA A 121 -19.37 11.75 11.70
N ASP A 122 -18.85 11.08 12.73
CA ASP A 122 -19.35 11.19 14.11
C ASP A 122 -18.76 12.36 14.91
N GLU A 123 -17.66 12.97 14.48
CA GLU A 123 -16.91 13.91 15.32
C GLU A 123 -16.62 15.27 14.67
N GLY A 124 -16.87 15.44 13.37
CA GLY A 124 -16.43 16.65 12.66
C GLY A 124 -14.91 16.87 12.73
N CYS A 125 -14.17 15.84 13.14
CA CYS A 125 -12.74 15.88 13.36
C CYS A 125 -11.99 15.23 12.21
N VAL A 126 -10.81 15.77 11.88
CA VAL A 126 -9.88 15.19 10.92
C VAL A 126 -9.22 13.96 11.54
N THR A 127 -9.11 12.87 10.76
CA THR A 127 -8.36 11.68 11.19
C THR A 127 -6.86 11.95 11.15
N TYR A 128 -6.12 11.37 12.11
CA TYR A 128 -4.67 11.47 12.24
C TYR A 128 -4.03 10.09 12.20
N GLY A 129 -2.98 9.94 11.41
CA GLY A 129 -2.35 8.66 11.07
C GLY A 129 -1.34 8.13 12.10
N GLY A 130 -0.54 7.20 11.60
CA GLY A 130 0.38 6.37 12.37
C GLY A 130 1.71 7.02 12.72
N TYR A 131 2.00 8.27 12.26
CA TYR A 131 3.17 9.00 12.77
C TYR A 131 2.89 9.55 14.16
N SER A 132 2.27 8.74 14.97
CA SER A 132 1.83 9.03 16.34
C SER A 132 1.95 7.81 17.24
N LYS A 133 1.97 8.05 18.56
CA LYS A 133 2.18 7.00 19.57
C LYS A 133 1.05 5.98 19.62
N ASN A 134 -0.18 6.39 19.35
CA ASN A 134 -1.34 5.51 19.41
C ASN A 134 -2.45 5.94 18.46
N ILE A 135 -3.41 5.05 18.22
CA ILE A 135 -4.60 5.30 17.43
C ILE A 135 -5.82 4.60 18.05
N VAL A 136 -7.01 5.15 17.85
CA VAL A 136 -8.29 4.53 18.22
C VAL A 136 -9.08 4.29 16.94
N VAL A 137 -9.47 3.04 16.68
CA VAL A 137 -10.09 2.60 15.43
C VAL A 137 -11.25 1.65 15.74
N ASP A 138 -12.33 1.72 14.97
CA ASP A 138 -13.40 0.73 15.04
C ASP A 138 -12.85 -0.68 14.74
N ARG A 139 -13.34 -1.68 15.46
CA ARG A 139 -12.90 -3.08 15.35
C ARG A 139 -12.95 -3.62 13.91
N HIS A 140 -13.91 -3.18 13.11
CA HIS A 140 -14.05 -3.63 11.73
C HIS A 140 -12.80 -3.36 10.90
N PHE A 141 -12.12 -2.23 11.14
CA PHE A 141 -10.92 -1.81 10.39
C PHE A 141 -9.60 -2.25 11.02
N VAL A 142 -9.64 -3.08 12.06
CA VAL A 142 -8.46 -3.61 12.73
C VAL A 142 -8.17 -5.04 12.25
N LEU A 143 -6.96 -5.26 11.75
CA LEU A 143 -6.50 -6.52 11.18
C LEU A 143 -5.62 -7.27 12.18
N LYS A 144 -5.65 -8.61 12.13
CA LYS A 144 -4.78 -9.47 12.93
C LYS A 144 -3.48 -9.72 12.16
N VAL A 145 -2.34 -9.49 12.79
CA VAL A 145 -1.03 -9.78 12.18
C VAL A 145 -0.60 -11.19 12.60
N PRO A 146 -0.28 -12.10 11.64
CA PRO A 146 0.28 -13.41 11.97
C PRO A 146 1.53 -13.30 12.84
N GLU A 147 1.62 -14.13 13.89
CA GLU A 147 2.70 -14.06 14.89
C GLU A 147 4.09 -14.33 14.30
N ASN A 148 4.15 -15.12 13.23
CA ASN A 148 5.39 -15.49 12.55
C ASN A 148 5.91 -14.43 11.57
N LEU A 149 5.20 -13.31 11.39
CA LEU A 149 5.69 -12.20 10.59
C LEU A 149 6.49 -11.21 11.44
N ASP A 150 7.61 -10.75 10.89
CA ASP A 150 8.31 -9.58 11.44
C ASP A 150 7.40 -8.35 11.40
N PRO A 151 7.11 -7.70 12.55
CA PRO A 151 6.13 -6.61 12.60
C PRO A 151 6.56 -5.38 11.81
N ALA A 152 7.85 -5.07 11.77
CA ALA A 152 8.34 -3.94 10.98
C ALA A 152 8.19 -4.21 9.49
N GLY A 153 8.56 -5.42 9.03
CA GLY A 153 8.38 -5.85 7.65
C GLY A 153 6.91 -6.04 7.23
N ALA A 154 6.01 -6.24 8.20
CA ALA A 154 4.57 -6.35 7.96
C ALA A 154 3.89 -4.99 7.76
N ALA A 155 4.41 -3.90 8.31
CA ALA A 155 3.77 -2.59 8.21
C ALA A 155 3.51 -2.15 6.75
N PRO A 156 4.47 -2.23 5.80
CA PRO A 156 4.19 -1.85 4.42
C PRO A 156 3.21 -2.79 3.68
N LEU A 157 2.89 -3.97 4.23
CA LEU A 157 1.89 -4.86 3.63
C LEU A 157 0.50 -4.21 3.60
N LEU A 158 0.22 -3.32 4.55
CA LEU A 158 -1.07 -2.64 4.71
C LEU A 158 -1.38 -1.63 3.60
N CYS A 159 -0.39 -1.28 2.77
CA CYS A 159 -0.56 -0.44 1.59
C CYS A 159 0.09 -1.10 0.37
N ALA A 160 1.42 -1.18 0.30
CA ALA A 160 2.13 -1.74 -0.85
C ALA A 160 1.80 -3.23 -1.05
N GLY A 161 1.63 -3.99 0.04
CA GLY A 161 1.23 -5.40 -0.01
C GLY A 161 -0.14 -5.55 -0.64
N ILE A 162 -1.18 -5.02 0.00
CA ILE A 162 -2.57 -5.18 -0.48
C ILE A 162 -2.78 -4.59 -1.88
N THR A 163 -2.17 -3.44 -2.19
CA THR A 163 -2.26 -2.80 -3.51
C THR A 163 -1.75 -3.71 -4.64
N THR A 164 -0.77 -4.57 -4.36
CA THR A 164 -0.22 -5.49 -5.36
C THR A 164 -0.84 -6.89 -5.29
N TYR A 165 -1.28 -7.33 -4.12
CA TYR A 165 -1.96 -8.61 -3.93
C TYR A 165 -3.36 -8.63 -4.55
N SER A 166 -4.17 -7.62 -4.26
CA SER A 166 -5.57 -7.53 -4.71
C SER A 166 -5.74 -7.75 -6.22
N PRO A 167 -5.05 -7.00 -7.11
CA PRO A 167 -5.20 -7.24 -8.54
C PRO A 167 -4.67 -8.61 -8.99
N LEU A 168 -3.60 -9.13 -8.42
CA LEU A 168 -3.11 -10.48 -8.76
C LEU A 168 -4.16 -11.54 -8.42
N LYS A 169 -4.82 -11.42 -7.27
CA LYS A 169 -5.91 -12.30 -6.86
C LYS A 169 -7.15 -12.12 -7.74
N HIS A 170 -7.59 -10.86 -7.96
CA HIS A 170 -8.80 -10.54 -8.73
C HIS A 170 -8.76 -11.09 -10.15
N TRP A 171 -7.61 -10.95 -10.84
CA TRP A 171 -7.43 -11.49 -12.19
C TRP A 171 -6.95 -12.95 -12.21
N GLY A 172 -7.00 -13.63 -11.07
CA GLY A 172 -6.80 -15.07 -10.95
C GLY A 172 -5.38 -15.53 -11.31
N VAL A 173 -4.37 -14.75 -10.96
CA VAL A 173 -2.95 -15.12 -11.15
C VAL A 173 -2.66 -16.42 -10.41
N LYS A 174 -2.05 -17.39 -11.13
CA LYS A 174 -1.76 -18.73 -10.62
C LYS A 174 -0.62 -19.40 -11.39
N ALA A 175 -0.25 -20.60 -10.97
CA ALA A 175 0.73 -21.42 -11.65
C ALA A 175 0.40 -21.63 -13.14
N GLY A 176 1.41 -21.56 -13.99
CA GLY A 176 1.30 -21.65 -15.45
C GLY A 176 1.07 -20.30 -16.16
N MET A 177 0.74 -19.24 -15.44
CA MET A 177 0.66 -17.88 -15.99
C MET A 177 2.02 -17.19 -16.00
N THR A 178 2.21 -16.25 -16.94
CA THR A 178 3.36 -15.34 -16.97
C THR A 178 2.89 -13.94 -16.59
N VAL A 179 3.46 -13.40 -15.51
CA VAL A 179 3.17 -12.08 -14.96
C VAL A 179 4.34 -11.15 -15.18
N GLY A 180 4.09 -9.98 -15.76
CA GLY A 180 5.06 -8.90 -15.85
C GLY A 180 4.80 -7.86 -14.75
N VAL A 181 5.82 -7.54 -13.96
CA VAL A 181 5.78 -6.44 -12.99
C VAL A 181 6.55 -5.26 -13.56
N ILE A 182 5.85 -4.17 -13.86
CA ILE A 182 6.42 -2.97 -14.47
C ILE A 182 6.80 -1.98 -13.36
N GLY A 183 8.10 -1.70 -13.24
CA GLY A 183 8.66 -0.85 -12.19
C GLY A 183 9.15 -1.63 -10.97
N LEU A 184 10.33 -1.31 -10.45
CA LEU A 184 10.88 -1.87 -9.22
C LEU A 184 11.12 -0.77 -8.19
N GLY A 185 10.16 -0.61 -7.32
CA GLY A 185 10.13 0.29 -6.18
C GLY A 185 9.31 -0.34 -5.05
N GLY A 186 8.73 0.50 -4.19
CA GLY A 186 7.95 0.07 -3.03
C GLY A 186 6.77 -0.85 -3.35
N LEU A 187 6.08 -0.67 -4.48
CA LEU A 187 5.02 -1.58 -4.96
C LEU A 187 5.62 -2.77 -5.72
N GLY A 188 6.52 -2.51 -6.67
CA GLY A 188 7.00 -3.54 -7.59
C GLY A 188 7.71 -4.70 -6.89
N HIS A 189 8.46 -4.45 -5.79
CA HIS A 189 9.12 -5.52 -5.05
C HIS A 189 8.09 -6.47 -4.39
N MET A 190 6.95 -5.93 -3.89
CA MET A 190 5.86 -6.75 -3.36
C MET A 190 5.14 -7.51 -4.47
N GLY A 191 4.89 -6.85 -5.62
CA GLY A 191 4.31 -7.51 -6.80
C GLY A 191 5.11 -8.73 -7.27
N ILE A 192 6.44 -8.64 -7.26
CA ILE A 192 7.32 -9.79 -7.58
C ILE A 192 7.13 -10.92 -6.56
N LYS A 193 7.20 -10.60 -5.26
CA LYS A 193 7.06 -11.59 -4.18
C LYS A 193 5.69 -12.32 -4.24
N PHE A 194 4.60 -11.59 -4.45
CA PHE A 194 3.26 -12.17 -4.53
C PHE A 194 3.07 -13.00 -5.80
N ALA A 195 3.41 -12.48 -6.98
CA ALA A 195 3.27 -13.23 -8.23
C ALA A 195 4.05 -14.56 -8.18
N ARG A 196 5.27 -14.52 -7.62
CA ARG A 196 6.10 -15.71 -7.38
C ARG A 196 5.42 -16.68 -6.42
N ALA A 197 4.92 -16.22 -5.27
CA ALA A 197 4.25 -17.06 -4.26
C ALA A 197 2.95 -17.68 -4.78
N MET A 198 2.25 -17.01 -5.69
CA MET A 198 1.09 -17.55 -6.41
C MET A 198 1.45 -18.57 -7.49
N GLY A 199 2.75 -18.85 -7.69
CA GLY A 199 3.26 -19.86 -8.63
C GLY A 199 3.38 -19.38 -10.08
N ALA A 200 3.18 -18.11 -10.38
CA ALA A 200 3.33 -17.57 -11.72
C ALA A 200 4.82 -17.43 -12.11
N ARG A 201 5.13 -17.58 -13.40
CA ARG A 201 6.39 -17.12 -13.95
C ARG A 201 6.42 -15.60 -13.87
N THR A 202 7.33 -15.06 -13.10
CA THR A 202 7.38 -13.62 -12.78
C THR A 202 8.54 -12.94 -13.52
N VAL A 203 8.22 -11.96 -14.34
CA VAL A 203 9.21 -11.19 -15.11
C VAL A 203 9.18 -9.73 -14.66
N MET A 204 10.32 -9.23 -14.20
CA MET A 204 10.49 -7.80 -13.91
C MET A 204 10.71 -7.02 -15.20
N ILE A 205 9.92 -5.96 -15.44
CA ILE A 205 10.03 -5.06 -16.61
C ILE A 205 10.57 -3.71 -16.13
N THR A 206 11.71 -3.28 -16.63
CA THR A 206 12.38 -2.07 -16.15
C THR A 206 13.19 -1.38 -17.26
N ASN A 207 13.40 -0.08 -17.11
CA ASN A 207 14.34 0.69 -17.94
C ASN A 207 15.78 0.70 -17.37
N SER A 208 15.99 0.14 -16.18
CA SER A 208 17.22 0.27 -15.40
C SER A 208 17.92 -1.07 -15.22
N ALA A 209 19.00 -1.30 -15.94
CA ALA A 209 19.74 -2.57 -15.90
C ALA A 209 20.30 -2.91 -14.51
N HIS A 210 20.67 -1.90 -13.71
CA HIS A 210 21.21 -2.10 -12.35
C HIS A 210 20.19 -2.71 -11.37
N LYS A 211 18.89 -2.69 -11.70
CA LYS A 211 17.83 -3.32 -10.88
C LYS A 211 17.69 -4.83 -11.10
N ALA A 212 18.39 -5.39 -12.09
CA ALA A 212 18.25 -6.80 -12.47
C ALA A 212 18.64 -7.79 -11.36
N ALA A 213 19.75 -7.54 -10.67
CA ALA A 213 20.21 -8.39 -9.58
C ALA A 213 19.21 -8.41 -8.41
N ASP A 214 18.68 -7.25 -8.04
CA ASP A 214 17.66 -7.14 -6.99
C ASP A 214 16.35 -7.83 -7.38
N ALA A 215 15.90 -7.69 -8.63
CA ALA A 215 14.69 -8.37 -9.09
C ALA A 215 14.82 -9.90 -8.97
N LYS A 216 15.98 -10.45 -9.34
CA LYS A 216 16.26 -11.89 -9.16
C LYS A 216 16.29 -12.30 -7.70
N ARG A 217 16.91 -11.52 -6.82
CA ARG A 217 16.93 -11.75 -5.36
C ARG A 217 15.50 -11.77 -4.77
N LEU A 218 14.62 -10.90 -5.26
CA LEU A 218 13.22 -10.82 -4.85
C LEU A 218 12.35 -11.97 -5.37
N GLY A 219 12.86 -12.78 -6.31
CA GLY A 219 12.20 -13.97 -6.84
C GLY A 219 11.69 -13.84 -8.28
N ALA A 220 12.08 -12.80 -9.04
CA ALA A 220 11.77 -12.73 -10.46
C ALA A 220 12.51 -13.85 -11.22
N ASP A 221 11.80 -14.58 -12.06
CA ASP A 221 12.36 -15.64 -12.92
C ASP A 221 13.17 -15.03 -14.08
N ASP A 222 12.82 -13.79 -14.49
CA ASP A 222 13.52 -13.08 -15.55
C ASP A 222 13.41 -11.57 -15.42
N VAL A 223 14.21 -10.84 -16.20
CA VAL A 223 14.22 -9.37 -16.27
C VAL A 223 14.19 -8.94 -17.72
N LEU A 224 13.19 -8.16 -18.10
CA LEU A 224 13.07 -7.53 -19.40
C LEU A 224 13.49 -6.06 -19.32
N LEU A 225 14.60 -5.72 -19.97
CA LEU A 225 14.98 -4.32 -20.18
C LEU A 225 14.09 -3.72 -21.27
N PHE A 226 13.22 -2.81 -20.89
CA PHE A 226 12.24 -2.22 -21.83
C PHE A 226 12.89 -1.25 -22.83
N THR A 227 14.13 -0.84 -22.59
CA THR A 227 14.97 -0.08 -23.53
C THR A 227 15.57 -0.95 -24.64
N ASP A 228 15.64 -2.28 -24.48
CA ASP A 228 16.08 -3.22 -25.51
C ASP A 228 14.89 -3.64 -26.38
N GLN A 229 14.70 -2.92 -27.49
CA GLN A 229 13.58 -3.16 -28.39
C GLN A 229 13.59 -4.56 -29.01
N ALA A 230 14.76 -5.17 -29.21
CA ALA A 230 14.86 -6.55 -29.73
C ALA A 230 14.38 -7.58 -28.69
N ALA A 231 14.73 -7.38 -27.43
CA ALA A 231 14.24 -8.21 -26.32
C ALA A 231 12.72 -8.01 -26.11
N VAL A 232 12.23 -6.78 -26.17
CA VAL A 232 10.80 -6.45 -26.06
C VAL A 232 10.01 -7.13 -27.18
N ALA A 233 10.48 -7.06 -28.44
CA ALA A 233 9.81 -7.70 -29.58
C ALA A 233 9.71 -9.24 -29.43
N LYS A 234 10.72 -9.89 -28.87
CA LYS A 234 10.69 -11.33 -28.58
C LYS A 234 9.69 -11.72 -27.49
N GLN A 235 9.34 -10.80 -26.61
CA GLN A 235 8.37 -11.01 -25.51
C GLN A 235 6.94 -10.60 -25.90
N ALA A 236 6.70 -10.17 -27.13
CA ALA A 236 5.35 -9.80 -27.59
C ALA A 236 4.39 -10.99 -27.45
N GLY A 237 3.22 -10.75 -26.84
CA GLY A 237 2.19 -11.76 -26.65
C GLY A 237 2.55 -12.87 -25.65
N GLN A 238 3.46 -12.66 -24.71
CA GLN A 238 3.90 -13.69 -23.76
C GLN A 238 3.26 -13.57 -22.36
N PHE A 239 2.68 -12.42 -22.00
CA PHE A 239 2.21 -12.16 -20.65
C PHE A 239 0.70 -12.33 -20.54
N ASP A 240 0.26 -13.06 -19.52
CA ASP A 240 -1.15 -13.19 -19.16
C ASP A 240 -1.64 -11.95 -18.41
N PHE A 241 -0.77 -11.37 -17.56
CA PHE A 241 -1.08 -10.22 -16.73
C PHE A 241 0.14 -9.29 -16.60
N LEU A 242 -0.11 -7.99 -16.60
CA LEU A 242 0.88 -6.95 -16.32
C LEU A 242 0.43 -6.12 -15.11
N LEU A 243 1.27 -6.06 -14.10
CA LEU A 243 1.09 -5.20 -12.92
C LEU A 243 1.92 -3.93 -13.12
N ASN A 244 1.27 -2.81 -13.38
CA ASN A 244 1.95 -1.53 -13.60
C ASN A 244 2.03 -0.74 -12.29
N THR A 245 3.24 -0.63 -11.74
CA THR A 245 3.53 0.01 -10.45
C THR A 245 4.26 1.35 -10.58
N ILE A 246 4.43 1.87 -11.80
CA ILE A 246 5.12 3.15 -12.03
C ILE A 246 4.20 4.29 -11.57
N PRO A 247 4.66 5.21 -10.69
CA PRO A 247 3.82 6.27 -10.14
C PRO A 247 3.87 7.59 -10.93
N SER A 248 4.50 7.60 -12.08
CA SER A 248 4.68 8.81 -12.91
C SER A 248 4.07 8.63 -14.30
N PRO A 249 3.71 9.72 -15.01
CA PRO A 249 3.22 9.66 -16.38
C PRO A 249 4.21 8.95 -17.30
N HIS A 250 3.73 7.97 -18.06
CA HIS A 250 4.51 7.22 -19.06
C HIS A 250 3.59 6.66 -20.13
N ASP A 251 4.17 6.19 -21.25
CA ASP A 251 3.40 5.52 -22.29
C ASP A 251 2.98 4.11 -21.85
N VAL A 252 1.73 3.99 -21.39
CA VAL A 252 1.14 2.71 -21.00
C VAL A 252 0.85 1.82 -22.20
N THR A 253 0.64 2.40 -23.39
CA THR A 253 0.26 1.67 -24.60
C THR A 253 1.37 0.76 -25.08
N SER A 254 2.62 1.17 -24.97
CA SER A 254 3.78 0.40 -25.44
C SER A 254 3.92 -0.95 -24.74
N TYR A 255 3.47 -1.08 -23.49
CA TYR A 255 3.47 -2.34 -22.75
C TYR A 255 2.37 -3.32 -23.21
N MET A 256 1.29 -2.82 -23.83
CA MET A 256 0.13 -3.63 -24.21
C MET A 256 0.48 -4.74 -25.21
N ASN A 257 1.51 -4.54 -26.04
CA ASN A 257 1.94 -5.55 -27.00
C ASN A 257 2.60 -6.78 -26.35
N LEU A 258 3.02 -6.68 -25.11
CA LEU A 258 3.55 -7.80 -24.32
C LEU A 258 2.45 -8.78 -23.90
N LEU A 259 1.21 -8.31 -23.77
CA LEU A 259 0.07 -9.13 -23.35
C LEU A 259 -0.35 -10.13 -24.43
N LYS A 260 -0.72 -11.32 -24.00
CA LYS A 260 -1.44 -12.32 -24.79
C LYS A 260 -2.79 -11.76 -25.26
N ILE A 261 -3.50 -12.52 -26.09
CA ILE A 261 -4.93 -12.31 -26.31
C ILE A 261 -5.64 -12.49 -24.97
N ASP A 262 -6.63 -11.63 -24.67
CA ASP A 262 -7.36 -11.56 -23.40
C ASP A 262 -6.52 -11.15 -22.18
N GLY A 263 -5.25 -10.80 -22.36
CA GLY A 263 -4.40 -10.37 -21.26
C GLY A 263 -4.83 -8.99 -20.71
N THR A 264 -4.57 -8.77 -19.42
CA THR A 264 -4.92 -7.54 -18.71
C THR A 264 -3.68 -6.86 -18.17
N MET A 265 -3.61 -5.52 -18.32
CA MET A 265 -2.69 -4.67 -17.58
C MET A 265 -3.46 -3.93 -16.49
N CYS A 266 -3.08 -4.12 -15.24
CA CYS A 266 -3.64 -3.40 -14.11
C CYS A 266 -2.68 -2.30 -13.63
N ILE A 267 -3.18 -1.07 -13.56
CA ILE A 267 -2.46 0.10 -13.07
C ILE A 267 -2.78 0.24 -11.58
N VAL A 268 -1.74 0.27 -10.75
CA VAL A 268 -1.83 0.46 -9.29
C VAL A 268 -1.03 1.67 -8.81
N GLY A 269 -0.13 2.20 -9.64
CA GLY A 269 0.53 3.49 -9.39
C GLY A 269 -0.36 4.66 -9.80
N SER A 270 -0.39 5.72 -9.02
CA SER A 270 -1.13 6.94 -9.38
C SER A 270 -0.35 7.74 -10.43
N ILE A 271 -0.63 7.46 -11.69
CA ILE A 271 0.14 8.02 -12.81
C ILE A 271 -0.35 9.40 -13.31
N GLY A 272 -1.44 9.94 -12.74
CA GLY A 272 -2.05 11.16 -13.24
C GLY A 272 -2.60 11.02 -14.68
N PRO A 273 -2.74 12.13 -15.43
CA PRO A 273 -3.13 12.06 -16.83
C PRO A 273 -2.11 11.24 -17.63
N THR A 274 -2.59 10.24 -18.38
CA THR A 274 -1.76 9.47 -19.31
C THR A 274 -1.60 10.19 -20.64
N SER A 275 -0.57 9.83 -21.41
CA SER A 275 -0.47 10.18 -22.83
C SER A 275 -1.64 9.59 -23.64
N GLU A 276 -1.75 9.97 -24.90
CA GLU A 276 -2.77 9.43 -25.81
C GLU A 276 -2.77 7.89 -25.81
N LEU A 277 -3.96 7.31 -25.64
CA LEU A 277 -4.15 5.86 -25.67
C LEU A 277 -4.34 5.39 -27.11
N ASN A 278 -3.39 4.63 -27.64
CA ASN A 278 -3.59 3.93 -28.90
C ASN A 278 -4.47 2.70 -28.68
N SER A 279 -5.68 2.71 -29.24
CA SER A 279 -6.65 1.62 -29.09
C SER A 279 -6.32 0.35 -29.89
N ARG A 280 -5.43 0.43 -30.88
CA ARG A 280 -5.11 -0.70 -31.78
C ARG A 280 -4.65 -1.96 -31.03
N PRO A 281 -3.68 -1.92 -30.08
CA PRO A 281 -3.29 -3.10 -29.31
C PRO A 281 -4.44 -3.73 -28.51
N LEU A 282 -5.40 -2.91 -28.03
CA LEU A 282 -6.59 -3.39 -27.32
C LEU A 282 -7.47 -4.22 -28.25
N ILE A 283 -7.86 -3.63 -29.38
CA ILE A 283 -8.79 -4.24 -30.35
C ILE A 283 -8.22 -5.53 -30.93
N PHE A 284 -6.98 -5.51 -31.41
CA PHE A 284 -6.36 -6.66 -32.10
C PHE A 284 -6.00 -7.82 -31.18
N GLY A 285 -5.95 -7.61 -29.86
CA GLY A 285 -5.65 -8.65 -28.88
C GLY A 285 -6.77 -8.90 -27.88
N ARG A 286 -7.92 -8.21 -28.00
CA ARG A 286 -9.00 -8.23 -26.98
C ARG A 286 -8.41 -8.02 -25.56
N ARG A 287 -7.45 -7.09 -25.45
CA ARG A 287 -6.70 -6.80 -24.22
C ARG A 287 -7.42 -5.75 -23.39
N SER A 288 -7.15 -5.73 -22.09
CA SER A 288 -7.76 -4.78 -21.16
C SER A 288 -6.71 -3.94 -20.46
N ILE A 289 -7.06 -2.68 -20.18
CA ILE A 289 -6.40 -1.84 -19.18
C ILE A 289 -7.39 -1.65 -18.04
N ALA A 290 -6.94 -1.91 -16.83
CA ALA A 290 -7.74 -1.83 -15.63
C ALA A 290 -6.99 -1.08 -14.53
N GLY A 291 -7.71 -0.67 -13.48
CA GLY A 291 -7.14 -0.10 -12.26
C GLY A 291 -7.55 -0.90 -11.03
N SER A 292 -6.79 -0.80 -9.95
CA SER A 292 -7.12 -1.38 -8.66
C SER A 292 -6.66 -0.43 -7.55
N LEU A 293 -7.52 -0.24 -6.55
CA LEU A 293 -7.24 0.59 -5.38
C LEU A 293 -7.17 -0.30 -4.14
N VAL A 294 -6.00 -0.40 -3.52
CA VAL A 294 -5.77 -1.19 -2.30
C VAL A 294 -6.60 -2.48 -2.27
N GLY A 295 -7.27 -2.82 -1.20
CA GLY A 295 -8.23 -3.93 -1.07
C GLY A 295 -9.14 -3.66 0.12
N GLY A 296 -10.28 -4.35 0.21
CA GLY A 296 -11.18 -4.29 1.36
C GLY A 296 -10.55 -4.92 2.61
N ILE A 297 -11.22 -4.78 3.74
CA ILE A 297 -10.69 -5.23 5.04
C ILE A 297 -10.51 -6.76 5.05
N LYS A 298 -11.50 -7.49 4.56
CA LYS A 298 -11.42 -8.96 4.47
C LYS A 298 -10.30 -9.42 3.54
N GLU A 299 -10.17 -8.81 2.36
CA GLU A 299 -9.10 -9.15 1.43
C GLU A 299 -7.72 -8.79 1.99
N THR A 300 -7.62 -7.71 2.75
CA THR A 300 -6.37 -7.32 3.42
C THR A 300 -6.01 -8.32 4.53
N GLN A 301 -6.98 -8.85 5.27
CA GLN A 301 -6.73 -9.94 6.24
C GLN A 301 -6.27 -11.23 5.52
N GLU A 302 -6.93 -11.61 4.44
CA GLU A 302 -6.52 -12.78 3.64
C GLU A 302 -5.09 -12.61 3.08
N MET A 303 -4.71 -11.40 2.67
CA MET A 303 -3.35 -11.11 2.22
C MET A 303 -2.34 -11.26 3.37
N LEU A 304 -2.65 -10.78 4.58
CA LEU A 304 -1.78 -10.98 5.76
C LEU A 304 -1.63 -12.45 6.11
N ASP A 305 -2.72 -13.23 6.06
CA ASP A 305 -2.71 -14.67 6.30
C ASP A 305 -1.88 -15.41 5.24
N PHE A 306 -2.02 -15.03 3.98
CA PHE A 306 -1.17 -15.51 2.88
C PHE A 306 0.32 -15.17 3.11
N CYS A 307 0.60 -13.96 3.56
CA CYS A 307 1.96 -13.56 3.93
C CYS A 307 2.52 -14.42 5.07
N GLY A 308 1.71 -14.72 6.09
CA GLY A 308 2.09 -15.63 7.18
C GLY A 308 2.41 -17.04 6.68
N GLN A 309 1.59 -17.58 5.79
CA GLN A 309 1.78 -18.92 5.20
C GLN A 309 3.06 -19.00 4.35
N HIS A 310 3.37 -17.96 3.58
CA HIS A 310 4.50 -17.91 2.65
C HIS A 310 5.73 -17.17 3.19
N GLN A 311 5.68 -16.68 4.44
CA GLN A 311 6.74 -15.90 5.08
C GLN A 311 7.16 -14.67 4.26
N ILE A 312 6.17 -13.94 3.75
CA ILE A 312 6.38 -12.75 2.93
C ILE A 312 6.29 -11.51 3.81
N VAL A 313 7.33 -10.69 3.79
CA VAL A 313 7.35 -9.34 4.35
C VAL A 313 8.00 -8.39 3.36
N SER A 314 7.84 -7.09 3.56
CA SER A 314 8.53 -6.06 2.77
C SER A 314 10.03 -6.04 3.10
N ASP A 315 10.87 -5.71 2.09
CA ASP A 315 12.27 -5.34 2.33
C ASP A 315 12.28 -3.88 2.84
N ILE A 316 12.84 -3.66 4.03
CA ILE A 316 12.72 -2.39 4.75
C ILE A 316 14.06 -1.83 5.22
N GLU A 317 14.08 -0.50 5.40
CA GLU A 317 15.06 0.23 6.21
C GLU A 317 14.31 0.83 7.41
N ILE A 318 14.72 0.48 8.63
CA ILE A 318 14.12 1.03 9.85
C ILE A 318 14.74 2.39 10.14
N ILE A 319 13.89 3.38 10.44
CA ILE A 319 14.27 4.74 10.79
C ILE A 319 13.64 5.17 12.12
N LYS A 320 14.19 6.20 12.75
CA LYS A 320 13.53 6.90 13.86
C LYS A 320 12.55 7.94 13.32
N MET A 321 11.54 8.31 14.11
CA MET A 321 10.58 9.34 13.74
C MET A 321 11.26 10.69 13.43
N GLN A 322 12.35 11.00 14.11
CA GLN A 322 13.14 12.22 13.92
C GLN A 322 13.80 12.30 12.54
N ASP A 323 14.01 11.16 11.88
CA ASP A 323 14.67 11.06 10.57
C ASP A 323 13.66 11.15 9.39
N ILE A 324 12.36 11.34 9.67
CA ILE A 324 11.29 11.25 8.65
C ILE A 324 11.48 12.22 7.49
N ASN A 325 11.91 13.47 7.76
CA ASN A 325 12.08 14.45 6.68
C ASN A 325 13.23 14.04 5.74
N HIS A 326 14.33 13.52 6.29
CA HIS A 326 15.42 12.97 5.48
C HIS A 326 14.99 11.71 4.69
N ALA A 327 14.15 10.86 5.29
CA ALA A 327 13.58 9.71 4.58
C ALA A 327 12.70 10.15 3.40
N TYR A 328 11.93 11.23 3.53
CA TYR A 328 11.15 11.79 2.43
C TYR A 328 12.05 12.26 1.28
N GLU A 329 13.15 12.98 1.57
CA GLU A 329 14.12 13.39 0.56
C GLU A 329 14.73 12.18 -0.17
N ARG A 330 15.14 11.13 0.55
CA ARG A 330 15.67 9.90 -0.01
C ARG A 330 14.64 9.16 -0.88
N MET A 331 13.38 9.11 -0.45
CA MET A 331 12.31 8.50 -1.26
C MET A 331 12.08 9.24 -2.57
N GLN A 332 12.08 10.58 -2.55
CA GLN A 332 11.95 11.41 -3.76
C GLN A 332 13.15 11.21 -4.70
N ALA A 333 14.34 10.99 -4.17
CA ALA A 333 15.55 10.63 -4.92
C ALA A 333 15.59 9.15 -5.37
N SER A 334 14.56 8.34 -5.04
CA SER A 334 14.54 6.88 -5.28
C SER A 334 15.69 6.13 -4.60
N ASP A 335 16.18 6.64 -3.47
CA ASP A 335 17.28 6.09 -2.66
C ASP A 335 16.73 5.32 -1.46
N VAL A 336 16.02 4.22 -1.71
CA VAL A 336 15.56 3.28 -0.69
C VAL A 336 15.32 1.88 -1.28
N LYS A 337 15.65 0.83 -0.54
CA LYS A 337 15.42 -0.57 -0.94
C LYS A 337 14.66 -1.33 0.16
N TYR A 338 13.33 -1.34 0.15
CA TYR A 338 12.41 -0.67 -0.81
C TYR A 338 11.43 0.23 -0.07
N ARG A 339 11.33 0.08 1.27
CA ARG A 339 10.41 0.84 2.11
C ARG A 339 11.10 1.33 3.37
N PHE A 340 10.84 2.56 3.77
CA PHE A 340 11.15 2.99 5.13
C PHE A 340 10.05 2.54 6.08
N VAL A 341 10.44 2.16 7.29
CA VAL A 341 9.53 1.88 8.40
C VAL A 341 10.02 2.62 9.63
N ILE A 342 9.16 3.41 10.22
CA ILE A 342 9.45 4.16 11.43
C ILE A 342 9.25 3.24 12.63
N ASP A 343 10.26 3.12 13.48
CA ASP A 343 10.12 2.55 14.82
C ASP A 343 9.50 3.61 15.75
N ILE A 344 8.17 3.59 15.80
CA ILE A 344 7.38 4.51 16.64
C ILE A 344 7.60 4.20 18.13
N GLY A 345 7.64 2.92 18.47
CA GLY A 345 7.78 2.47 19.86
C GLY A 345 9.04 3.02 20.55
N GLN A 346 10.14 3.11 19.81
CA GLN A 346 11.41 3.66 20.33
C GLN A 346 11.58 5.17 20.11
N SER A 347 10.83 5.77 19.18
CA SER A 347 11.01 7.17 18.77
C SER A 347 10.09 8.15 19.48
N LEU A 348 8.90 7.71 19.90
CA LEU A 348 7.89 8.55 20.55
C LEU A 348 7.65 8.04 21.97
N SER A 349 8.18 8.75 22.93
CA SER A 349 7.98 8.47 24.37
C SER A 349 6.65 9.05 24.92
#